data_f59086c6ec3d841a89190155b540b144
#
_entry.id   f59086c6ec3d841a89190155b540b144
#
_cell.length_a   1.000
_cell.length_b   1.000
_cell.length_c   1.000
_cell.angle_alpha   90.00
_cell.angle_beta   90.00
_cell.angle_gamma   90.00
#
_symmetry.space_group_name_H-M   'P 1'
#
loop_
_entity.id
_entity.type
_entity.pdbx_description
1 polymer ?
#
loop_
_entity_poly.entity_id
_entity_poly.type
_entity_poly.pdbx_seq_one_letter_code
_entity_poly.pdbx_strand_id
1 'polypeptide(L)'
;MLPVVSLALLMVLTGGTLLLGGSPLLAAYVVGLVLGNGPTLDRTALAEAHSSYAKMAELLLFLCMGLVVAPQDVVYASGWAFVLFLVMQAVRFLMVHALLWHTMFTSNERIFVSCAGLRGAVPIALAIDAWSSGISWGASMPPLALAVVLYGLLIQGFALVPLAERMNLTLPSPQHDPDAAA
;
A
#
# COMPACT_ATOMS: atom_id res chain seq x y z
N MET A 1 1.30 -26.88 0.88
CA MET A 1 -0.13 -27.02 1.24
C MET A 1 -0.61 -25.85 2.09
N LEU A 2 0.15 -25.41 3.09
CA LEU A 2 -0.25 -24.34 4.04
C LEU A 2 -0.67 -23.01 3.36
N PRO A 3 0.07 -22.45 2.38
CA PRO A 3 -0.31 -21.20 1.73
C PRO A 3 -1.64 -21.27 0.97
N VAL A 4 -1.94 -22.40 0.37
CA VAL A 4 -3.20 -22.57 -0.38
C VAL A 4 -4.40 -22.64 0.58
N VAL A 5 -4.25 -23.36 1.69
CA VAL A 5 -5.30 -23.45 2.72
C VAL A 5 -5.54 -22.10 3.38
N SER A 6 -4.49 -21.35 3.68
CA SER A 6 -4.64 -20.01 4.27
C SER A 6 -5.29 -19.00 3.29
N LEU A 7 -4.98 -19.10 1.99
CA LEU A 7 -5.62 -18.30 0.96
C LEU A 7 -7.10 -18.66 0.80
N ALA A 8 -7.43 -19.96 0.79
CA ALA A 8 -8.81 -20.42 0.74
C ALA A 8 -9.61 -19.95 1.96
N LEU A 9 -9.03 -20.06 3.16
CA LEU A 9 -9.63 -19.57 4.39
C LEU A 9 -9.90 -18.05 4.32
N LEU A 10 -8.91 -17.28 3.83
CA LEU A 10 -9.04 -15.85 3.62
C LEU A 10 -10.23 -15.54 2.69
N MET A 11 -10.33 -16.23 1.55
CA MET A 11 -11.39 -16.02 0.57
C MET A 11 -12.78 -16.37 1.15
N VAL A 12 -12.89 -17.48 1.89
CA VAL A 12 -14.16 -17.89 2.51
C VAL A 12 -14.59 -16.90 3.59
N LEU A 13 -13.69 -16.46 4.45
CA LEU A 13 -14.02 -15.53 5.53
C LEU A 13 -14.34 -14.12 5.02
N THR A 14 -13.57 -13.61 4.05
CA THR A 14 -13.85 -12.30 3.45
C THR A 14 -15.16 -12.32 2.64
N GLY A 15 -15.38 -13.37 1.85
CA GLY A 15 -16.63 -13.55 1.10
C GLY A 15 -17.84 -13.74 2.02
N GLY A 16 -17.72 -14.53 3.09
CA GLY A 16 -18.77 -14.71 4.09
C GLY A 16 -19.11 -13.40 4.81
N THR A 17 -18.08 -12.61 5.17
CA THR A 17 -18.28 -11.29 5.78
C THR A 17 -19.03 -10.34 4.86
N LEU A 18 -18.70 -10.35 3.56
CA LEU A 18 -19.40 -9.54 2.55
C LEU A 18 -20.88 -9.90 2.45
N LEU A 19 -21.22 -11.20 2.45
CA LEU A 19 -22.61 -11.68 2.42
C LEU A 19 -23.41 -11.26 3.65
N LEU A 20 -22.74 -11.09 4.80
CA LEU A 20 -23.35 -10.62 6.04
C LEU A 20 -23.40 -9.08 6.14
N GLY A 21 -23.00 -8.36 5.10
CA GLY A 21 -23.00 -6.89 5.08
C GLY A 21 -21.84 -6.26 5.84
N GLY A 22 -20.80 -7.04 6.18
CA GLY A 22 -19.60 -6.56 6.84
C GLY A 22 -18.50 -6.10 5.86
N SER A 23 -17.41 -5.51 6.39
CA SER A 23 -16.28 -5.07 5.59
C SER A 23 -15.31 -6.23 5.29
N PRO A 24 -15.11 -6.62 4.02
CA PRO A 24 -14.16 -7.66 3.64
C PRO A 24 -12.70 -7.25 3.93
N LEU A 25 -12.38 -5.95 3.89
CA LEU A 25 -11.06 -5.43 4.25
C LEU A 25 -10.74 -5.66 5.73
N LEU A 26 -11.72 -5.39 6.60
CA LEU A 26 -11.56 -5.64 8.03
C LEU A 26 -11.43 -7.14 8.33
N ALA A 27 -12.24 -7.97 7.66
CA ALA A 27 -12.15 -9.43 7.79
C ALA A 27 -10.77 -9.94 7.36
N ALA A 28 -10.25 -9.48 6.22
CA ALA A 28 -8.91 -9.85 5.76
C ALA A 28 -7.81 -9.46 6.76
N TYR A 29 -7.93 -8.27 7.36
CA TYR A 29 -6.99 -7.82 8.39
C TYR A 29 -7.01 -8.74 9.62
N VAL A 30 -8.20 -9.06 10.14
CA VAL A 30 -8.35 -9.94 11.29
C VAL A 30 -7.81 -11.35 11.02
N VAL A 31 -8.11 -11.91 9.83
CA VAL A 31 -7.56 -13.20 9.40
C VAL A 31 -6.04 -13.15 9.34
N GLY A 32 -5.47 -12.11 8.75
CA GLY A 32 -4.02 -11.91 8.70
C GLY A 32 -3.38 -11.83 10.08
N LEU A 33 -4.04 -11.14 11.01
CA LEU A 33 -3.58 -11.02 12.39
C LEU A 33 -3.62 -12.37 13.14
N VAL A 34 -4.68 -13.14 12.98
CA VAL A 34 -4.81 -14.48 13.57
C VAL A 34 -3.78 -15.45 12.99
N LEU A 35 -3.63 -15.49 11.68
CA LEU A 35 -2.64 -16.36 11.01
C LEU A 35 -1.21 -15.95 11.36
N GLY A 36 -0.91 -14.66 11.40
CA GLY A 36 0.42 -14.14 11.72
C GLY A 36 0.84 -14.34 13.17
N ASN A 37 -0.10 -14.51 14.10
CA ASN A 37 0.18 -14.76 15.52
C ASN A 37 0.01 -16.24 15.94
N GLY A 38 -0.32 -17.13 15.00
CA GLY A 38 -0.44 -18.57 15.27
C GLY A 38 0.89 -19.18 15.70
N PRO A 39 0.94 -19.93 16.83
CA PRO A 39 2.20 -20.45 17.38
C PRO A 39 2.82 -21.60 16.58
N THR A 40 2.04 -22.25 15.70
CA THR A 40 2.42 -23.47 14.98
C THR A 40 2.70 -23.25 13.49
N LEU A 41 2.57 -22.01 13.00
CA LEU A 41 2.70 -21.69 11.59
C LEU A 41 4.11 -21.16 11.27
N ASP A 42 4.70 -21.65 10.19
CA ASP A 42 5.90 -21.04 9.63
C ASP A 42 5.55 -19.68 9.02
N ARG A 43 5.83 -18.63 9.79
CA ARG A 43 5.50 -17.24 9.44
C ARG A 43 6.24 -16.77 8.21
N THR A 44 7.48 -17.21 8.01
CA THR A 44 8.30 -16.77 6.89
C THR A 44 7.78 -17.33 5.58
N ALA A 45 7.54 -18.64 5.50
CA ALA A 45 6.97 -19.29 4.32
C ALA A 45 5.56 -18.76 3.99
N LEU A 46 4.76 -18.49 5.03
CA LEU A 46 3.42 -17.93 4.85
C LEU A 46 3.46 -16.48 4.32
N ALA A 47 4.34 -15.65 4.88
CA ALA A 47 4.50 -14.25 4.48
C ALA A 47 5.04 -14.13 3.03
N GLU A 48 6.02 -14.95 2.65
CA GLU A 48 6.57 -14.96 1.29
C GLU A 48 5.50 -15.35 0.25
N ALA A 49 4.73 -16.42 0.52
CA ALA A 49 3.67 -16.86 -0.37
C ALA A 49 2.58 -15.80 -0.53
N HIS A 50 2.11 -15.20 0.59
CA HIS A 50 1.08 -14.16 0.55
C HIS A 50 1.60 -12.87 -0.08
N SER A 51 2.87 -12.52 0.09
CA SER A 51 3.49 -11.36 -0.57
C SER A 51 3.43 -11.46 -2.09
N SER A 52 3.67 -12.64 -2.65
CA SER A 52 3.58 -12.87 -4.10
C SER A 52 2.15 -12.73 -4.62
N TYR A 53 1.16 -13.31 -3.92
CA TYR A 53 -0.26 -13.15 -4.27
C TYR A 53 -0.74 -11.70 -4.13
N ALA A 54 -0.30 -11.01 -3.09
CA ALA A 54 -0.65 -9.60 -2.88
C ALA A 54 -0.11 -8.71 -4.01
N LYS A 55 1.13 -8.91 -4.44
CA LYS A 55 1.71 -8.18 -5.58
C LYS A 55 0.95 -8.45 -6.88
N MET A 56 0.59 -9.71 -7.16
CA MET A 56 -0.24 -10.03 -8.33
C MET A 56 -1.61 -9.35 -8.26
N ALA A 57 -2.28 -9.42 -7.11
CA ALA A 57 -3.58 -8.79 -6.91
C ALA A 57 -3.50 -7.26 -7.07
N GLU A 58 -2.44 -6.64 -6.56
CA GLU A 58 -2.18 -5.20 -6.71
C GLU A 58 -2.01 -4.81 -8.18
N LEU A 59 -1.19 -5.55 -8.93
CA LEU A 59 -1.00 -5.31 -10.37
C LEU A 59 -2.30 -5.47 -11.16
N LEU A 60 -3.09 -6.52 -10.87
CA LEU A 60 -4.38 -6.73 -11.50
C LEU A 60 -5.36 -5.61 -11.17
N LEU A 61 -5.38 -5.12 -9.93
CA LEU A 61 -6.24 -4.01 -9.53
C LEU A 61 -5.87 -2.73 -10.30
N PHE A 62 -4.58 -2.40 -10.41
CA PHE A 62 -4.14 -1.25 -11.20
C PHE A 62 -4.48 -1.41 -12.68
N LEU A 63 -4.31 -2.61 -13.24
CA LEU A 63 -4.69 -2.90 -14.62
C LEU A 63 -6.19 -2.71 -14.85
N CYS A 64 -7.02 -3.30 -14.00
CA CYS A 64 -8.48 -3.17 -14.06
C CYS A 64 -8.91 -1.70 -13.94
N MET A 65 -8.30 -0.96 -13.01
CA MET A 65 -8.59 0.47 -12.85
C MET A 65 -8.24 1.27 -14.10
N GLY A 66 -7.07 1.01 -14.70
CA GLY A 66 -6.67 1.68 -15.95
C GLY A 66 -7.59 1.37 -17.13
N LEU A 67 -8.29 0.24 -17.12
CA LEU A 67 -9.27 -0.12 -18.14
C LEU A 67 -10.66 0.46 -17.88
N VAL A 68 -11.06 0.59 -16.62
CA VAL A 68 -12.41 1.04 -16.22
C VAL A 68 -12.51 2.55 -16.17
N VAL A 69 -11.46 3.23 -15.71
CA VAL A 69 -11.47 4.69 -15.55
C VAL A 69 -11.10 5.36 -16.86
N ALA A 70 -11.98 6.23 -17.38
CA ALA A 70 -11.68 6.97 -18.59
C ALA A 70 -10.53 7.98 -18.32
N PRO A 71 -9.53 8.08 -19.22
CA PRO A 71 -8.40 8.99 -19.04
C PRO A 71 -8.82 10.46 -18.87
N GLN A 72 -9.92 10.84 -19.48
CA GLN A 72 -10.50 12.18 -19.38
C GLN A 72 -10.90 12.53 -17.94
N ASP A 73 -11.51 11.59 -17.24
CA ASP A 73 -11.95 11.78 -15.84
C ASP A 73 -10.75 11.94 -14.91
N VAL A 74 -9.66 11.24 -15.18
CA VAL A 74 -8.39 11.39 -14.45
C VAL A 74 -7.81 12.79 -14.65
N VAL A 75 -7.85 13.30 -15.88
CA VAL A 75 -7.37 14.66 -16.20
C VAL A 75 -8.23 15.71 -15.50
N TYR A 76 -9.55 15.58 -15.52
CA TYR A 76 -10.44 16.49 -14.79
C TYR A 76 -10.23 16.44 -13.26
N ALA A 77 -10.01 15.25 -12.72
CA ALA A 77 -9.74 15.07 -11.29
C ALA A 77 -8.32 15.50 -10.88
N SER A 78 -7.39 15.68 -11.84
CA SER A 78 -5.95 15.82 -11.57
C SER A 78 -5.63 17.03 -10.68
N GLY A 79 -6.29 18.16 -10.85
CA GLY A 79 -6.09 19.35 -10.03
C GLY A 79 -6.42 19.11 -8.56
N TRP A 80 -7.60 18.55 -8.29
CA TRP A 80 -8.01 18.18 -6.95
C TRP A 80 -7.17 17.05 -6.36
N ALA A 81 -6.80 16.08 -7.18
CA ALA A 81 -5.92 14.97 -6.79
C ALA A 81 -4.54 15.47 -6.36
N PHE A 82 -3.98 16.46 -7.06
CA PHE A 82 -2.70 17.05 -6.70
C PHE A 82 -2.76 17.80 -5.37
N VAL A 83 -3.81 18.61 -5.15
CA VAL A 83 -4.03 19.29 -3.87
C VAL A 83 -4.20 18.28 -2.74
N LEU A 84 -5.02 17.24 -2.95
CA LEU A 84 -5.23 16.20 -1.97
C LEU A 84 -3.91 15.44 -1.66
N PHE A 85 -3.12 15.13 -2.69
CA PHE A 85 -1.80 14.53 -2.52
C PHE A 85 -0.89 15.39 -1.63
N LEU A 86 -0.82 16.70 -1.90
CA LEU A 86 -0.01 17.63 -1.10
C LEU A 86 -0.48 17.71 0.36
N VAL A 87 -1.79 17.83 0.58
CA VAL A 87 -2.37 17.86 1.94
C VAL A 87 -2.05 16.56 2.69
N MET A 88 -2.26 15.41 2.06
CA MET A 88 -1.95 14.13 2.69
C MET A 88 -0.45 13.97 2.97
N GLN A 89 0.42 14.50 2.10
CA GLN A 89 1.87 14.48 2.32
C GLN A 89 2.27 15.42 3.46
N ALA A 90 1.67 16.60 3.55
CA ALA A 90 1.91 17.55 4.63
C ALA A 90 1.46 16.98 6.00
N VAL A 91 0.26 16.39 6.05
CA VAL A 91 -0.25 15.74 7.27
C VAL A 91 0.68 14.60 7.70
N ARG A 92 1.13 13.77 6.76
CA ARG A 92 2.08 12.68 7.04
C ARG A 92 3.39 13.21 7.59
N PHE A 93 3.95 14.24 6.96
CA PHE A 93 5.19 14.87 7.43
C PHE A 93 5.03 15.39 8.86
N LEU A 94 3.93 16.08 9.15
CA LEU A 94 3.62 16.58 10.47
C LEU A 94 3.49 15.44 11.50
N MET A 95 2.74 14.39 11.16
CA MET A 95 2.54 13.22 12.02
C MET A 95 3.84 12.49 12.33
N VAL A 96 4.66 12.22 11.33
CA VAL A 96 5.96 11.55 11.52
C VAL A 96 6.87 12.38 12.42
N HIS A 97 6.93 13.70 12.19
CA HIS A 97 7.74 14.58 13.04
C HIS A 97 7.21 14.65 14.48
N ALA A 98 5.89 14.71 14.67
CA ALA A 98 5.28 14.75 15.99
C ALA A 98 5.48 13.44 16.77
N LEU A 99 5.26 12.27 16.12
CA LEU A 99 5.42 10.98 16.78
C LEU A 99 6.89 10.63 17.07
N LEU A 100 7.79 10.95 16.14
CA LEU A 100 9.20 10.60 16.25
C LEU A 100 10.03 11.66 16.98
N TRP A 101 9.40 12.73 17.48
CA TRP A 101 10.09 13.81 18.22
C TRP A 101 10.87 13.30 19.43
N HIS A 102 10.30 12.35 20.17
CA HIS A 102 10.87 11.75 21.39
C HIS A 102 11.69 10.49 21.13
N THR A 103 11.93 10.10 19.88
CA THR A 103 12.67 8.89 19.52
C THR A 103 14.08 9.21 19.08
N MET A 104 14.98 8.21 19.13
CA MET A 104 16.39 8.34 18.73
C MET A 104 16.62 8.50 17.22
N PHE A 105 15.55 8.67 16.43
CA PHE A 105 15.66 8.86 14.98
C PHE A 105 16.23 10.23 14.63
N THR A 106 17.23 10.23 13.74
CA THR A 106 17.83 11.43 13.18
C THR A 106 16.82 12.21 12.33
N SER A 107 17.00 13.52 12.19
CA SER A 107 16.11 14.35 11.34
C SER A 107 16.04 13.84 9.89
N ASN A 108 17.14 13.33 9.35
CA ASN A 108 17.20 12.76 8.00
C ASN A 108 16.33 11.49 7.88
N GLU A 109 16.39 10.61 8.87
CA GLU A 109 15.56 9.40 8.90
C GLU A 109 14.07 9.73 9.00
N ARG A 110 13.68 10.76 9.77
CA ARG A 110 12.29 11.22 9.86
C ARG A 110 11.79 11.76 8.53
N ILE A 111 12.59 12.54 7.82
CA ILE A 111 12.25 13.05 6.48
C ILE A 111 12.10 11.87 5.51
N PHE A 112 13.04 10.92 5.53
CA PHE A 112 12.98 9.74 4.67
C PHE A 112 11.71 8.92 4.93
N VAL A 113 11.39 8.60 6.18
CA VAL A 113 10.17 7.88 6.58
C VAL A 113 8.89 8.64 6.15
N SER A 114 8.90 9.98 6.24
CA SER A 114 7.79 10.81 5.77
C SER A 114 7.60 10.70 4.25
N CYS A 115 8.68 10.63 3.49
CA CYS A 115 8.66 10.52 2.03
C CYS A 115 8.44 9.08 1.54
N ALA A 116 8.92 8.07 2.28
CA ALA A 116 8.87 6.66 1.91
C ALA A 116 7.46 6.02 1.95
N GLY A 117 6.43 6.79 2.24
CA GLY A 117 5.06 6.31 2.33
C GLY A 117 4.39 6.10 0.98
N LEU A 118 4.87 5.15 0.21
CA LEU A 118 4.23 4.73 -1.02
C LEU A 118 2.75 4.35 -0.76
N ARG A 119 1.88 4.81 -1.65
CA ARG A 119 0.45 4.53 -1.58
C ARG A 119 0.17 3.31 -2.43
N GLY A 120 -0.31 2.24 -1.79
CA GLY A 120 -0.68 0.99 -2.45
C GLY A 120 -2.12 0.99 -2.98
N ALA A 121 -2.61 -0.19 -3.27
CA ALA A 121 -3.93 -0.47 -3.83
C ALA A 121 -5.12 -0.13 -2.91
N VAL A 122 -4.92 0.01 -1.61
CA VAL A 122 -5.99 0.20 -0.62
C VAL A 122 -6.86 1.44 -0.89
N PRO A 123 -6.33 2.65 -1.17
CA PRO A 123 -7.15 3.81 -1.50
C PRO A 123 -8.03 3.60 -2.73
N ILE A 124 -7.53 2.86 -3.72
CA ILE A 124 -8.27 2.51 -4.93
C ILE A 124 -9.40 1.54 -4.61
N ALA A 125 -9.13 0.50 -3.81
CA ALA A 125 -10.14 -0.46 -3.40
C ALA A 125 -11.29 0.22 -2.63
N LEU A 126 -10.97 1.14 -1.71
CA LEU A 126 -11.96 1.93 -0.98
C LEU A 126 -12.76 2.87 -1.89
N ALA A 127 -12.13 3.43 -2.93
CA ALA A 127 -12.82 4.28 -3.90
C ALA A 127 -13.83 3.47 -4.75
N ILE A 128 -13.48 2.24 -5.12
CA ILE A 128 -14.39 1.32 -5.81
C ILE A 128 -15.56 0.93 -4.89
N ASP A 129 -15.27 0.63 -3.63
CA ASP A 129 -16.30 0.29 -2.65
C ASP A 129 -17.29 1.45 -2.44
N ALA A 130 -16.81 2.68 -2.31
CA ALA A 130 -17.62 3.88 -2.23
C ALA A 130 -18.47 4.10 -3.50
N TRP A 131 -17.93 3.80 -4.68
CA TRP A 131 -18.68 3.86 -5.94
C TRP A 131 -19.78 2.80 -5.97
N SER A 132 -19.47 1.57 -5.60
CA SER A 132 -20.42 0.44 -5.59
C SER A 132 -21.57 0.62 -4.58
N SER A 133 -21.34 1.40 -3.52
CA SER A 133 -22.32 1.72 -2.49
C SER A 133 -23.43 2.68 -2.95
N GLY A 134 -23.39 3.17 -4.20
CA GLY A 134 -24.43 4.02 -4.78
C GLY A 134 -24.51 5.45 -4.23
N ILE A 135 -23.42 5.91 -3.58
CA ILE A 135 -23.33 7.29 -3.07
C ILE A 135 -23.29 8.26 -4.26
N SER A 136 -24.04 9.35 -4.19
CA SER A 136 -24.21 10.31 -5.31
C SER A 136 -22.90 10.86 -5.90
N TRP A 137 -21.86 11.00 -5.09
CA TRP A 137 -20.51 11.43 -5.49
C TRP A 137 -19.52 10.27 -5.66
N GLY A 138 -19.96 9.03 -5.47
CA GLY A 138 -19.11 7.82 -5.53
C GLY A 138 -18.44 7.63 -6.89
N ALA A 139 -19.09 8.01 -7.98
CA ALA A 139 -18.54 7.89 -9.34
C ALA A 139 -17.26 8.71 -9.56
N SER A 140 -17.06 9.79 -8.81
CA SER A 140 -15.85 10.63 -8.90
C SER A 140 -14.66 10.08 -8.10
N MET A 141 -14.89 9.12 -7.22
CA MET A 141 -13.86 8.60 -6.31
C MET A 141 -12.77 7.77 -7.00
N PRO A 142 -13.09 6.82 -7.91
CA PRO A 142 -12.09 6.03 -8.59
C PRO A 142 -11.08 6.86 -9.40
N PRO A 143 -11.49 7.81 -10.29
CA PRO A 143 -10.53 8.65 -11.02
C PRO A 143 -9.68 9.52 -10.09
N LEU A 144 -10.28 10.07 -9.02
CA LEU A 144 -9.56 10.86 -8.02
C LEU A 144 -8.51 10.03 -7.28
N ALA A 145 -8.89 8.84 -6.80
CA ALA A 145 -7.99 7.94 -6.10
C ALA A 145 -6.84 7.48 -7.00
N LEU A 146 -7.14 7.12 -8.26
CA LEU A 146 -6.13 6.74 -9.24
C LEU A 146 -5.14 7.88 -9.49
N ALA A 147 -5.62 9.11 -9.69
CA ALA A 147 -4.77 10.28 -9.89
C ALA A 147 -3.86 10.55 -8.68
N VAL A 148 -4.37 10.46 -7.45
CA VAL A 148 -3.57 10.62 -6.21
C VAL A 148 -2.49 9.56 -6.10
N VAL A 149 -2.80 8.31 -6.42
CA VAL A 149 -1.84 7.21 -6.39
C VAL A 149 -0.78 7.39 -7.47
N LEU A 150 -1.15 7.81 -8.68
CA LEU A 150 -0.20 8.10 -9.77
C LEU A 150 0.76 9.24 -9.37
N TYR A 151 0.28 10.33 -8.77
CA TYR A 151 1.16 11.38 -8.24
C TYR A 151 2.10 10.84 -7.16
N GLY A 152 1.61 9.98 -6.27
CA GLY A 152 2.43 9.31 -5.26
C GLY A 152 3.53 8.45 -5.90
N LEU A 153 3.18 7.59 -6.85
CA LEU A 153 4.14 6.73 -7.54
C LEU A 153 5.18 7.52 -8.34
N LEU A 154 4.75 8.55 -9.07
CA LEU A 154 5.67 9.37 -9.86
C LEU A 154 6.59 10.21 -8.97
N ILE A 155 6.04 10.99 -8.05
CA ILE A 155 6.83 11.93 -7.25
C ILE A 155 7.68 11.17 -6.22
N GLN A 156 7.09 10.25 -5.47
CA GLN A 156 7.81 9.51 -4.43
C GLN A 156 8.73 8.44 -5.03
N GLY A 157 8.30 7.73 -6.08
CA GLY A 157 9.10 6.71 -6.75
C GLY A 157 10.43 7.27 -7.28
N PHE A 158 10.38 8.43 -7.95
CA PHE A 158 11.60 9.07 -8.46
C PHE A 158 12.41 9.81 -7.38
N ALA A 159 11.76 10.28 -6.31
CA ALA A 159 12.44 11.06 -5.28
C ALA A 159 13.14 10.20 -4.22
N LEU A 160 12.66 8.97 -3.97
CA LEU A 160 13.14 8.14 -2.86
C LEU A 160 14.60 7.70 -3.01
N VAL A 161 15.01 7.25 -4.21
CA VAL A 161 16.38 6.76 -4.44
C VAL A 161 17.40 7.89 -4.23
N PRO A 162 17.30 9.04 -4.92
CA PRO A 162 18.29 10.12 -4.71
C PRO A 162 18.21 10.72 -3.28
N LEU A 163 17.06 10.63 -2.62
CA LEU A 163 16.91 11.06 -1.25
C LEU A 163 17.67 10.14 -0.28
N ALA A 164 17.55 8.81 -0.44
CA ALA A 164 18.26 7.82 0.35
C ALA A 164 19.79 7.96 0.20
N GLU A 165 20.28 8.16 -1.03
CA GLU A 165 21.69 8.37 -1.32
C GLU A 165 22.23 9.65 -0.66
N ARG A 166 21.51 10.77 -0.80
CA ARG A 166 21.92 12.06 -0.20
C ARG A 166 21.94 12.04 1.33
N MET A 167 21.11 11.21 1.93
CA MET A 167 21.01 11.08 3.39
C MET A 167 21.92 9.99 3.97
N ASN A 168 22.73 9.31 3.14
CA ASN A 168 23.59 8.17 3.52
C ASN A 168 22.82 7.07 4.28
N LEU A 169 21.56 6.83 3.87
CA LEU A 169 20.69 5.80 4.45
C LEU A 169 20.74 4.47 3.66
N THR A 170 21.60 4.38 2.66
CA THR A 170 21.83 3.15 1.91
C THR A 170 22.67 2.20 2.74
N LEU A 171 22.16 0.99 2.96
CA LEU A 171 23.00 -0.10 3.48
C LEU A 171 24.16 -0.31 2.51
N PRO A 172 25.40 -0.53 3.01
CA PRO A 172 26.47 -0.97 2.14
C PRO A 172 25.98 -2.24 1.41
N SER A 173 26.15 -2.26 0.08
CA SER A 173 25.82 -3.45 -0.71
C SER A 173 26.47 -4.66 -0.04
N PRO A 174 25.76 -5.82 0.09
CA PRO A 174 26.41 -7.01 0.58
C PRO A 174 27.64 -7.23 -0.28
N GLN A 175 28.82 -7.05 0.30
CA GLN A 175 30.06 -7.41 -0.35
C GLN A 175 29.90 -8.89 -0.69
N HIS A 176 29.89 -9.18 -1.97
CA HIS A 176 30.01 -10.54 -2.46
C HIS A 176 31.36 -11.03 -1.94
N ASP A 177 31.33 -11.74 -0.83
CA ASP A 177 32.50 -12.36 -0.23
C ASP A 177 32.91 -13.51 -1.17
N PRO A 178 33.97 -13.34 -1.97
CA PRO A 178 34.37 -14.39 -2.91
C PRO A 178 34.94 -15.62 -2.20
N ASP A 179 35.19 -15.53 -0.89
CA ASP A 179 35.78 -16.61 -0.08
C ASP A 179 34.74 -17.51 0.60
N ALA A 180 33.42 -17.23 0.45
CA ALA A 180 32.37 -18.09 0.99
C ALA A 180 32.05 -19.32 0.10
N ALA A 181 32.81 -19.54 -0.98
CA ALA A 181 32.62 -20.64 -1.93
C ALA A 181 33.85 -21.61 -2.00
N ALA A 182 34.75 -21.56 -1.02
CA ALA A 182 35.91 -22.49 -0.94
C ALA A 182 35.68 -23.56 0.12
#